data_597496e1d49d977a5e1a7a92d69b58f4
#
_entry.id   597496e1d49d977a5e1a7a92d69b58f4
#
_cell.length_a   1.000
_cell.length_b   1.000
_cell.length_c   1.000
_cell.angle_alpha   90.00
_cell.angle_beta   90.00
_cell.angle_gamma   90.00
#
_symmetry.space_group_name_H-M   'P 1'
#
loop_
_entity.id
_entity.type
_entity.pdbx_description
1 polymer ?
#
loop_
_entity_poly.entity_id
_entity_poly.type
_entity_poly.pdbx_seq_one_letter_code
_entity_poly.pdbx_strand_id
1 'polypeptide(L)'
;MPYIPQLVLCTLILVAGVAGWTWGPVAPWALVLLLPLPHLIVLSGRNLGGAGSFRMGALVTFIGRFSGTFAFALLVLCCGWVQWLRESLGARLDLEGWPEANFIWVILPYLIFEALNIDAQSRASCPAGPTRLSWRSFHLRMFASTLIPPAIYLGIAGLVGSNRWMRVQVEQVELVGAAVFVALIGGLAVYLPTLFKASWRTHELPPGRLRTGFEEISKSVGFSSRKVLVWDTGQMIANAAIVGLLPSRRVVILSDALLGDLDEDELKAVYSHEVGHSHHHHVPVFLAWSVGVFLLADFALRAFDPTGAIAVLGIMVAFLGTWGLAFGWMSRRFELQADLFAMRVLGSGRPLVSALEKIEGTLRDKATWRHFGGLRRAHFLDECTQDPAGALRFEQKLKRVSQLGYAICVFGLVAELGLMAQGLPEDRTWAALGLGDYPSAQERVERVANPDPSLERMVKRTLDVEVAVGTSADSLARAWSRWQEHDLKAAADWASMAYLQGNLRAFLIVEILEFLEGEEPLRGSLNPAKLPPPWRVELTGALAAARQ
;
A
#
# COMPACT_ATOMS: atom_id res chain seq x y z
N MET A 1 0.29 -12.88 3.84
CA MET A 1 -0.38 -12.97 2.52
C MET A 1 0.68 -13.25 1.46
N PRO A 2 0.53 -14.32 0.67
CA PRO A 2 1.57 -14.78 -0.25
C PRO A 2 1.82 -13.86 -1.46
N TYR A 3 0.88 -12.98 -1.81
CA TYR A 3 0.92 -12.14 -3.01
C TYR A 3 1.38 -10.68 -2.77
N ILE A 4 1.68 -10.28 -1.53
CA ILE A 4 2.17 -8.92 -1.23
C ILE A 4 3.45 -8.57 -2.01
N PRO A 5 4.49 -9.44 -2.11
CA PRO A 5 5.69 -9.10 -2.86
C PRO A 5 5.42 -8.87 -4.34
N GLN A 6 4.51 -9.65 -4.95
CA GLN A 6 4.11 -9.46 -6.35
C GLN A 6 3.38 -8.13 -6.55
N LEU A 7 2.50 -7.76 -5.61
CA LEU A 7 1.78 -6.48 -5.66
C LEU A 7 2.73 -5.29 -5.52
N VAL A 8 3.71 -5.37 -4.61
CA VAL A 8 4.75 -4.33 -4.46
C VAL A 8 5.55 -4.17 -5.74
N LEU A 9 6.00 -5.26 -6.34
CA LEU A 9 6.71 -5.22 -7.63
C LEU A 9 5.83 -4.67 -8.76
N CYS A 10 4.55 -5.07 -8.81
CA CYS A 10 3.59 -4.52 -9.76
C CYS A 10 3.50 -3.00 -9.62
N THR A 11 3.38 -2.48 -8.40
CA THR A 11 3.33 -1.04 -8.13
C THR A 11 4.61 -0.33 -8.61
N LEU A 12 5.79 -0.88 -8.33
CA LEU A 12 7.07 -0.31 -8.80
C LEU A 12 7.16 -0.28 -10.34
N ILE A 13 6.72 -1.36 -11.01
CA ILE A 13 6.66 -1.43 -12.47
C ILE A 13 5.72 -0.36 -13.03
N LEU A 14 4.56 -0.17 -12.40
CA LEU A 14 3.61 0.86 -12.81
C LEU A 14 4.17 2.26 -12.63
N VAL A 15 4.79 2.56 -11.50
CA VAL A 15 5.45 3.85 -11.25
C VAL A 15 6.50 4.13 -12.32
N ALA A 16 7.33 3.15 -12.68
CA ALA A 16 8.32 3.28 -13.73
C ALA A 16 7.67 3.53 -15.11
N GLY A 17 6.60 2.78 -15.45
CA GLY A 17 5.85 2.97 -16.69
C GLY A 17 5.16 4.33 -16.77
N VAL A 18 4.58 4.80 -15.64
CA VAL A 18 3.97 6.13 -15.53
C VAL A 18 5.02 7.23 -15.66
N ALA A 19 6.22 7.04 -15.13
CA ALA A 19 7.36 7.94 -15.27
C ALA A 19 7.96 7.97 -16.71
N GLY A 20 7.45 7.13 -17.61
CA GLY A 20 7.92 7.07 -19.00
C GLY A 20 9.19 6.24 -19.22
N TRP A 21 9.56 5.39 -18.24
CA TRP A 21 10.69 4.47 -18.37
C TRP A 21 10.29 3.27 -19.25
N THR A 22 10.19 3.53 -20.55
CA THR A 22 9.90 2.48 -21.55
C THR A 22 11.10 2.33 -22.47
N TRP A 23 11.53 1.07 -22.72
CA TRP A 23 12.74 0.76 -23.49
C TRP A 23 12.44 0.22 -24.91
N GLY A 24 11.17 0.03 -25.24
CA GLY A 24 10.76 -0.56 -26.50
C GLY A 24 9.65 0.23 -27.20
N PRO A 25 9.27 -0.23 -28.40
CA PRO A 25 8.19 0.40 -29.14
C PRO A 25 6.83 0.18 -28.47
N VAL A 26 5.90 1.10 -28.70
CA VAL A 26 4.51 0.94 -28.27
C VAL A 26 3.85 -0.18 -29.06
N ALA A 27 3.66 -1.31 -28.40
CA ALA A 27 3.15 -2.55 -29.02
C ALA A 27 2.08 -3.22 -28.13
N PRO A 28 0.87 -2.68 -28.04
CA PRO A 28 -0.19 -3.19 -27.15
C PRO A 28 -0.63 -4.61 -27.50
N TRP A 29 -0.50 -5.02 -28.76
CA TRP A 29 -0.76 -6.38 -29.22
C TRP A 29 0.16 -7.43 -28.56
N ALA A 30 1.29 -7.00 -28.00
CA ALA A 30 2.18 -7.86 -27.22
C ALA A 30 1.48 -8.47 -26.00
N LEU A 31 0.41 -7.85 -25.48
CA LEU A 31 -0.43 -8.45 -24.45
C LEU A 31 -0.85 -9.88 -24.83
N VAL A 32 -1.31 -10.09 -26.06
CA VAL A 32 -1.76 -11.40 -26.53
C VAL A 32 -0.59 -12.39 -26.61
N LEU A 33 0.57 -11.95 -27.09
CA LEU A 33 1.75 -12.79 -27.20
C LEU A 33 2.36 -13.17 -25.84
N LEU A 34 2.16 -12.34 -24.82
CA LEU A 34 2.66 -12.57 -23.46
C LEU A 34 1.72 -13.44 -22.62
N LEU A 35 0.45 -13.67 -23.04
CA LEU A 35 -0.49 -14.53 -22.31
C LEU A 35 0.05 -15.92 -21.98
N PRO A 36 0.72 -16.65 -22.87
CA PRO A 36 1.26 -17.98 -22.55
C PRO A 36 2.51 -17.94 -21.67
N LEU A 37 3.16 -16.79 -21.51
CA LEU A 37 4.47 -16.68 -20.85
C LEU A 37 4.49 -17.24 -19.41
N PRO A 38 3.51 -16.96 -18.53
CA PRO A 38 3.49 -17.56 -17.19
C PRO A 38 3.47 -19.10 -17.23
N HIS A 39 2.71 -19.70 -18.15
CA HIS A 39 2.69 -21.15 -18.33
C HIS A 39 4.01 -21.69 -18.84
N LEU A 40 4.61 -21.03 -19.84
CA LEU A 40 5.90 -21.44 -20.41
C LEU A 40 7.00 -21.42 -19.34
N ILE A 41 7.07 -20.37 -18.53
CA ILE A 41 8.09 -20.26 -17.47
C ILE A 41 7.90 -21.35 -16.41
N VAL A 42 6.68 -21.52 -15.90
CA VAL A 42 6.39 -22.46 -14.81
C VAL A 42 6.57 -23.91 -15.26
N LEU A 43 6.05 -24.29 -16.43
CA LEU A 43 6.09 -25.68 -16.91
C LEU A 43 7.47 -26.06 -17.42
N SER A 44 8.19 -25.17 -18.13
CA SER A 44 9.58 -25.40 -18.53
C SER A 44 10.49 -25.53 -17.32
N GLY A 45 10.26 -24.70 -16.31
CA GLY A 45 10.98 -24.75 -15.05
C GLY A 45 10.82 -26.08 -14.31
N ARG A 46 9.62 -26.67 -14.30
CA ARG A 46 9.38 -28.01 -13.75
C ARG A 46 10.24 -29.09 -14.43
N ASN A 47 10.32 -29.04 -15.75
CA ASN A 47 11.10 -30.02 -16.52
C ASN A 47 12.60 -29.90 -16.21
N LEU A 48 13.13 -28.69 -16.09
CA LEU A 48 14.52 -28.41 -15.74
C LEU A 48 14.83 -28.75 -14.27
N GLY A 49 13.92 -28.47 -13.34
CA GLY A 49 14.08 -28.75 -11.91
C GLY A 49 14.14 -30.25 -11.58
N GLY A 50 13.47 -31.10 -12.37
CA GLY A 50 13.51 -32.57 -12.22
C GLY A 50 14.84 -33.20 -12.59
N ALA A 51 15.68 -32.51 -13.39
CA ALA A 51 16.98 -33.00 -13.85
C ALA A 51 18.18 -32.38 -13.11
N GLY A 52 17.99 -31.44 -12.19
CA GLY A 52 19.02 -30.62 -11.58
C GLY A 52 19.18 -30.76 -10.07
N SER A 53 20.19 -30.04 -9.53
CA SER A 53 20.43 -29.98 -8.09
C SER A 53 19.30 -29.32 -7.34
N PHE A 54 19.16 -29.58 -6.03
CA PHE A 54 18.20 -28.97 -5.11
C PHE A 54 18.17 -27.41 -5.21
N ARG A 55 19.31 -26.77 -5.44
CA ARG A 55 19.43 -25.31 -5.62
C ARG A 55 18.77 -24.83 -6.89
N MET A 56 18.90 -25.57 -8.00
CA MET A 56 18.26 -25.24 -9.28
C MET A 56 16.73 -25.35 -9.17
N GLY A 57 16.21 -26.39 -8.53
CA GLY A 57 14.78 -26.55 -8.28
C GLY A 57 14.18 -25.41 -7.46
N ALA A 58 14.89 -24.94 -6.42
CA ALA A 58 14.46 -23.80 -5.61
C ALA A 58 14.44 -22.48 -6.40
N LEU A 59 15.46 -22.22 -7.22
CA LEU A 59 15.53 -21.05 -8.09
C LEU A 59 14.40 -21.03 -9.11
N VAL A 60 14.15 -22.15 -9.76
CA VAL A 60 13.09 -22.30 -10.76
C VAL A 60 11.70 -22.08 -10.13
N THR A 61 11.47 -22.62 -8.93
CA THR A 61 10.22 -22.39 -8.19
C THR A 61 10.05 -20.90 -7.83
N PHE A 62 11.15 -20.25 -7.42
CA PHE A 62 11.15 -18.82 -7.13
C PHE A 62 10.82 -17.99 -8.37
N ILE A 63 11.49 -18.24 -9.51
CA ILE A 63 11.22 -17.52 -10.77
C ILE A 63 9.77 -17.79 -11.22
N GLY A 64 9.31 -19.02 -11.16
CA GLY A 64 7.94 -19.40 -11.51
C GLY A 64 6.90 -18.64 -10.70
N ARG A 65 7.18 -18.35 -9.42
CA ARG A 65 6.28 -17.59 -8.56
C ARG A 65 6.01 -16.16 -9.06
N PHE A 66 6.99 -15.53 -9.72
CA PHE A 66 6.90 -14.16 -10.22
C PHE A 66 6.64 -14.09 -11.73
N SER A 67 6.33 -15.20 -12.41
CA SER A 67 6.19 -15.23 -13.86
C SER A 67 5.09 -14.31 -14.40
N GLY A 68 3.97 -14.15 -13.67
CA GLY A 68 2.91 -13.20 -14.01
C GLY A 68 3.37 -11.74 -13.88
N THR A 69 4.06 -11.43 -12.80
CA THR A 69 4.65 -10.08 -12.58
C THR A 69 5.73 -9.79 -13.63
N PHE A 70 6.53 -10.78 -14.03
CA PHE A 70 7.53 -10.64 -15.09
C PHE A 70 6.90 -10.37 -16.46
N ALA A 71 5.84 -11.11 -16.82
CA ALA A 71 5.09 -10.85 -18.05
C ALA A 71 4.52 -9.42 -18.07
N PHE A 72 4.02 -8.95 -16.95
CA PHE A 72 3.53 -7.59 -16.80
C PHE A 72 4.66 -6.55 -16.93
N ALA A 73 5.82 -6.79 -16.35
CA ALA A 73 6.99 -5.92 -16.50
C ALA A 73 7.41 -5.78 -17.97
N LEU A 74 7.46 -6.88 -18.72
CA LEU A 74 7.73 -6.84 -20.16
C LEU A 74 6.68 -6.01 -20.92
N LEU A 75 5.40 -6.18 -20.61
CA LEU A 75 4.33 -5.43 -21.26
C LEU A 75 4.45 -3.93 -20.98
N VAL A 76 4.69 -3.54 -19.74
CA VAL A 76 4.76 -2.12 -19.33
C VAL A 76 6.06 -1.47 -19.81
N LEU A 77 7.22 -2.08 -19.53
CA LEU A 77 8.51 -1.45 -19.74
C LEU A 77 9.07 -1.65 -21.16
N CYS A 78 8.80 -2.81 -21.79
CA CYS A 78 9.32 -3.09 -23.12
C CYS A 78 8.31 -2.85 -24.24
N CYS A 79 7.01 -2.92 -23.96
CA CYS A 79 5.96 -2.79 -24.97
C CYS A 79 5.08 -1.55 -24.78
N GLY A 80 5.42 -0.64 -23.87
CA GLY A 80 4.80 0.67 -23.73
C GLY A 80 3.29 0.66 -23.42
N TRP A 81 2.79 -0.30 -22.62
CA TRP A 81 1.35 -0.45 -22.32
C TRP A 81 0.73 0.83 -21.75
N VAL A 82 1.39 1.47 -20.77
CA VAL A 82 0.88 2.70 -20.14
C VAL A 82 0.90 3.85 -21.14
N GLN A 83 1.93 3.95 -21.95
CA GLN A 83 2.04 4.95 -23.00
C GLN A 83 0.93 4.78 -24.05
N TRP A 84 0.69 3.55 -24.50
CA TRP A 84 -0.41 3.26 -25.43
C TRP A 84 -1.78 3.66 -24.86
N LEU A 85 -2.04 3.35 -23.58
CA LEU A 85 -3.29 3.76 -22.95
C LEU A 85 -3.45 5.28 -22.93
N ARG A 86 -2.37 6.04 -22.66
CA ARG A 86 -2.39 7.50 -22.69
C ARG A 86 -2.68 8.05 -24.08
N GLU A 87 -1.99 7.53 -25.10
CA GLU A 87 -2.09 8.03 -26.47
C GLU A 87 -3.43 7.64 -27.13
N SER A 88 -3.89 6.40 -26.92
CA SER A 88 -5.06 5.89 -27.61
C SER A 88 -6.37 6.11 -26.87
N LEU A 89 -6.36 6.05 -25.53
CA LEU A 89 -7.55 6.09 -24.70
C LEU A 89 -7.53 7.26 -23.70
N GLY A 90 -6.39 7.95 -23.55
CA GLY A 90 -6.19 8.98 -22.53
C GLY A 90 -7.24 10.08 -22.56
N ALA A 91 -7.61 10.57 -23.75
CA ALA A 91 -8.64 11.58 -23.91
C ALA A 91 -10.06 11.06 -23.59
N ARG A 92 -10.31 9.77 -23.81
CA ARG A 92 -11.63 9.13 -23.55
C ARG A 92 -11.77 8.67 -22.11
N LEU A 93 -10.68 8.23 -21.50
CA LEU A 93 -10.66 7.66 -20.15
C LEU A 93 -10.23 8.67 -19.08
N ASP A 94 -9.82 9.88 -19.48
CA ASP A 94 -9.28 10.89 -18.56
C ASP A 94 -8.25 10.30 -17.57
N LEU A 95 -7.30 9.51 -18.09
CA LEU A 95 -6.35 8.73 -17.29
C LEU A 95 -5.48 9.60 -16.37
N GLU A 96 -5.29 10.86 -16.73
CA GLU A 96 -4.47 11.80 -15.96
C GLU A 96 -5.31 12.67 -15.03
N GLY A 97 -6.52 13.07 -15.46
CA GLY A 97 -7.42 13.87 -14.64
C GLY A 97 -8.15 13.06 -13.55
N TRP A 98 -8.28 11.74 -13.75
CA TRP A 98 -8.87 10.85 -12.77
C TRP A 98 -8.17 9.49 -12.75
N PRO A 99 -6.91 9.45 -12.32
CA PRO A 99 -6.09 8.23 -12.39
C PRO A 99 -6.66 7.08 -11.55
N GLU A 100 -7.31 7.37 -10.42
CA GLU A 100 -7.86 6.35 -9.53
C GLU A 100 -9.00 5.57 -10.19
N ALA A 101 -9.91 6.24 -10.90
CA ALA A 101 -11.03 5.60 -11.59
C ALA A 101 -10.55 4.77 -12.79
N ASN A 102 -9.49 5.19 -13.43
CA ASN A 102 -8.94 4.56 -14.63
C ASN A 102 -7.83 3.54 -14.33
N PHE A 103 -7.39 3.43 -13.09
CA PHE A 103 -6.33 2.50 -12.66
C PHE A 103 -6.62 1.05 -13.06
N ILE A 104 -7.89 0.67 -13.12
CA ILE A 104 -8.28 -0.68 -13.54
C ILE A 104 -7.75 -1.05 -14.94
N TRP A 105 -7.77 -0.13 -15.89
CA TRP A 105 -7.29 -0.38 -17.25
C TRP A 105 -5.78 -0.60 -17.30
N VAL A 106 -5.06 0.08 -16.42
CA VAL A 106 -3.61 -0.02 -16.31
C VAL A 106 -3.20 -1.34 -15.67
N ILE A 107 -3.92 -1.80 -14.63
CA ILE A 107 -3.60 -3.01 -13.86
C ILE A 107 -4.23 -4.30 -14.45
N LEU A 108 -5.22 -4.19 -15.33
CA LEU A 108 -5.96 -5.34 -15.86
C LEU A 108 -5.04 -6.44 -16.44
N PRO A 109 -4.01 -6.12 -17.25
CA PRO A 109 -3.08 -7.16 -17.74
C PRO A 109 -2.37 -7.90 -16.60
N TYR A 110 -1.99 -7.21 -15.54
CA TYR A 110 -1.39 -7.84 -14.37
C TYR A 110 -2.34 -8.86 -13.72
N LEU A 111 -3.61 -8.51 -13.56
CA LEU A 111 -4.61 -9.42 -13.00
C LEU A 111 -4.76 -10.69 -13.86
N ILE A 112 -4.74 -10.53 -15.18
CA ILE A 112 -4.81 -11.64 -16.13
C ILE A 112 -3.55 -12.51 -16.02
N PHE A 113 -2.36 -11.92 -16.09
CA PHE A 113 -1.10 -12.66 -16.00
C PHE A 113 -0.94 -13.39 -14.68
N GLU A 114 -1.36 -12.80 -13.55
CA GLU A 114 -1.27 -13.46 -12.26
C GLU A 114 -2.30 -14.58 -12.12
N ALA A 115 -3.50 -14.45 -12.68
CA ALA A 115 -4.46 -15.54 -12.76
C ALA A 115 -3.92 -16.72 -13.61
N LEU A 116 -3.27 -16.44 -14.73
CA LEU A 116 -2.61 -17.45 -15.57
C LEU A 116 -1.41 -18.08 -14.84
N ASN A 117 -0.65 -17.30 -14.09
CA ASN A 117 0.44 -17.82 -13.25
C ASN A 117 -0.07 -18.79 -12.19
N ILE A 118 -1.17 -18.45 -11.49
CA ILE A 118 -1.82 -19.33 -10.51
C ILE A 118 -2.29 -20.63 -11.18
N ASP A 119 -2.90 -20.56 -12.37
CA ASP A 119 -3.30 -21.76 -13.12
C ASP A 119 -2.08 -22.61 -13.50
N ALA A 120 -1.01 -21.99 -14.02
CA ALA A 120 0.24 -22.69 -14.36
C ALA A 120 0.87 -23.41 -13.16
N GLN A 121 0.94 -22.73 -12.01
CA GLN A 121 1.43 -23.33 -10.77
C GLN A 121 0.55 -24.48 -10.28
N SER A 122 -0.79 -24.35 -10.42
CA SER A 122 -1.70 -25.44 -10.08
C SER A 122 -1.44 -26.71 -10.89
N ARG A 123 -1.13 -26.55 -12.19
CA ARG A 123 -0.77 -27.64 -13.10
C ARG A 123 0.59 -28.25 -12.78
N ALA A 124 1.52 -27.42 -12.32
CA ALA A 124 2.85 -27.90 -11.94
C ALA A 124 2.86 -28.64 -10.60
N SER A 125 2.01 -28.24 -9.66
CA SER A 125 2.04 -28.71 -8.28
C SER A 125 1.04 -29.82 -7.97
N CYS A 126 -0.08 -29.92 -8.72
CA CYS A 126 -1.18 -30.83 -8.41
C CYS A 126 -1.54 -31.72 -9.61
N PRO A 127 -1.89 -33.02 -9.37
CA PRO A 127 -2.50 -33.87 -10.39
C PRO A 127 -3.83 -33.26 -10.90
N ALA A 128 -4.25 -33.70 -12.09
CA ALA A 128 -5.56 -33.28 -12.60
C ALA A 128 -6.71 -33.78 -11.70
N GLY A 129 -7.74 -32.97 -11.52
CA GLY A 129 -8.91 -33.36 -10.75
C GLY A 129 -9.26 -32.38 -9.63
N PRO A 130 -10.06 -32.81 -8.63
CA PRO A 130 -10.59 -31.96 -7.56
C PRO A 130 -9.51 -31.22 -6.76
N THR A 131 -8.39 -31.88 -6.46
CA THR A 131 -7.26 -31.27 -5.71
C THR A 131 -6.70 -30.05 -6.43
N ARG A 132 -6.50 -30.14 -7.76
CA ARG A 132 -6.03 -29.00 -8.57
C ARG A 132 -7.04 -27.84 -8.55
N LEU A 133 -8.33 -28.14 -8.68
CA LEU A 133 -9.39 -27.13 -8.64
C LEU A 133 -9.46 -26.44 -7.29
N SER A 134 -9.34 -27.21 -6.21
CA SER A 134 -9.31 -26.69 -4.84
C SER A 134 -8.09 -25.78 -4.62
N TRP A 135 -6.89 -26.21 -5.03
CA TRP A 135 -5.66 -25.44 -4.97
C TRP A 135 -5.78 -24.11 -5.74
N ARG A 136 -6.23 -24.16 -7.00
CA ARG A 136 -6.42 -22.97 -7.83
C ARG A 136 -7.43 -22.01 -7.21
N SER A 137 -8.57 -22.52 -6.78
CA SER A 137 -9.62 -21.71 -6.14
C SER A 137 -9.11 -21.05 -4.85
N PHE A 138 -8.33 -21.75 -4.05
CA PHE A 138 -7.72 -21.21 -2.84
C PHE A 138 -6.76 -20.05 -3.17
N HIS A 139 -5.83 -20.25 -4.09
CA HIS A 139 -4.84 -19.23 -4.46
C HIS A 139 -5.46 -18.01 -5.16
N LEU A 140 -6.49 -18.20 -5.99
CA LEU A 140 -7.24 -17.09 -6.58
C LEU A 140 -7.95 -16.25 -5.51
N ARG A 141 -8.55 -16.89 -4.50
CA ARG A 141 -9.16 -16.16 -3.37
C ARG A 141 -8.12 -15.41 -2.55
N MET A 142 -6.97 -16.02 -2.29
CA MET A 142 -5.88 -15.36 -1.58
C MET A 142 -5.33 -14.15 -2.35
N PHE A 143 -5.20 -14.28 -3.66
CA PHE A 143 -4.83 -13.17 -4.54
C PHE A 143 -5.88 -12.05 -4.51
N ALA A 144 -7.16 -12.39 -4.73
CA ALA A 144 -8.25 -11.43 -4.65
C ALA A 144 -8.32 -10.73 -3.27
N SER A 145 -8.12 -11.48 -2.17
CA SER A 145 -8.08 -10.91 -0.81
C SER A 145 -6.95 -9.88 -0.63
N THR A 146 -5.83 -10.08 -1.33
CA THR A 146 -4.70 -9.13 -1.29
C THR A 146 -5.03 -7.83 -2.05
N LEU A 147 -5.94 -7.91 -3.04
CA LEU A 147 -6.36 -6.75 -3.84
C LEU A 147 -7.49 -5.93 -3.19
N ILE A 148 -8.27 -6.51 -2.28
CA ILE A 148 -9.41 -5.83 -1.65
C ILE A 148 -9.01 -4.50 -0.97
N PRO A 149 -7.98 -4.43 -0.09
CA PRO A 149 -7.60 -3.18 0.54
C PRO A 149 -7.22 -2.08 -0.45
N PRO A 150 -6.31 -2.28 -1.42
CA PRO A 150 -5.99 -1.26 -2.40
C PRO A 150 -7.17 -0.91 -3.31
N ALA A 151 -8.06 -1.88 -3.66
CA ALA A 151 -9.23 -1.59 -4.46
C ALA A 151 -10.24 -0.69 -3.72
N ILE A 152 -10.45 -0.91 -2.42
CA ILE A 152 -11.29 -0.05 -1.59
C ILE A 152 -10.67 1.35 -1.49
N TYR A 153 -9.35 1.44 -1.23
CA TYR A 153 -8.64 2.71 -1.20
C TYR A 153 -8.83 3.49 -2.51
N LEU A 154 -8.53 2.87 -3.65
CA LEU A 154 -8.67 3.50 -4.97
C LEU A 154 -10.13 3.86 -5.28
N GLY A 155 -11.09 3.02 -4.91
CA GLY A 155 -12.52 3.31 -5.08
C GLY A 155 -12.96 4.54 -4.30
N ILE A 156 -12.55 4.68 -3.04
CA ILE A 156 -12.90 5.83 -2.20
C ILE A 156 -12.12 7.06 -2.66
N ALA A 157 -10.82 6.94 -2.95
CA ALA A 157 -10.02 8.02 -3.50
C ALA A 157 -10.61 8.54 -4.82
N GLY A 158 -11.08 7.64 -5.69
CA GLY A 158 -11.80 7.98 -6.92
C GLY A 158 -13.11 8.71 -6.66
N LEU A 159 -13.91 8.29 -5.67
CA LEU A 159 -15.15 8.98 -5.28
C LEU A 159 -14.88 10.37 -4.71
N VAL A 160 -13.88 10.52 -3.86
CA VAL A 160 -13.45 11.83 -3.34
C VAL A 160 -12.95 12.71 -4.48
N GLY A 161 -12.11 12.19 -5.38
CA GLY A 161 -11.58 12.88 -6.54
C GLY A 161 -12.64 13.24 -7.60
N SER A 162 -13.80 12.57 -7.63
CA SER A 162 -14.90 12.93 -8.53
C SER A 162 -15.62 14.22 -8.12
N ASN A 163 -15.54 14.59 -6.85
CA ASN A 163 -16.08 15.85 -6.37
C ASN A 163 -15.04 16.96 -6.60
N ARG A 164 -15.37 17.92 -7.47
CA ARG A 164 -14.44 18.99 -7.87
C ARG A 164 -13.90 19.82 -6.69
N TRP A 165 -14.74 20.11 -5.72
CA TRP A 165 -14.32 20.80 -4.50
C TRP A 165 -13.35 19.94 -3.67
N MET A 166 -13.71 18.69 -3.39
CA MET A 166 -12.87 17.78 -2.62
C MET A 166 -11.51 17.54 -3.29
N ARG A 167 -11.47 17.49 -4.63
CA ARG A 167 -10.25 17.28 -5.38
C ARG A 167 -9.22 18.39 -5.13
N VAL A 168 -9.65 19.66 -5.23
CA VAL A 168 -8.78 20.81 -4.94
C VAL A 168 -8.39 20.85 -3.46
N GLN A 169 -9.34 20.58 -2.55
CA GLN A 169 -9.06 20.60 -1.12
C GLN A 169 -8.03 19.52 -0.71
N VAL A 170 -8.15 18.31 -1.22
CA VAL A 170 -7.21 17.21 -0.91
C VAL A 170 -5.83 17.47 -1.49
N GLU A 171 -5.74 18.16 -2.64
CA GLU A 171 -4.47 18.47 -3.29
C GLU A 171 -3.76 19.66 -2.66
N GLN A 172 -4.49 20.73 -2.33
CA GLN A 172 -3.91 22.01 -1.91
C GLN A 172 -3.96 22.24 -0.39
N VAL A 173 -4.86 21.55 0.32
CA VAL A 173 -4.98 21.69 1.78
C VAL A 173 -4.40 20.47 2.46
N GLU A 174 -3.16 20.57 2.90
CA GLU A 174 -2.40 19.45 3.47
C GLU A 174 -3.14 18.73 4.60
N LEU A 175 -3.76 19.50 5.50
CA LEU A 175 -4.53 18.95 6.60
C LEU A 175 -5.75 18.13 6.13
N VAL A 176 -6.42 18.55 5.06
CA VAL A 176 -7.57 17.81 4.49
C VAL A 176 -7.09 16.51 3.87
N GLY A 177 -6.00 16.55 3.08
CA GLY A 177 -5.38 15.36 2.49
C GLY A 177 -4.97 14.34 3.55
N ALA A 178 -4.27 14.79 4.59
CA ALA A 178 -3.87 13.96 5.72
C ALA A 178 -5.08 13.36 6.47
N ALA A 179 -6.11 14.15 6.74
CA ALA A 179 -7.32 13.68 7.43
C ALA A 179 -8.07 12.62 6.60
N VAL A 180 -8.21 12.81 5.30
CA VAL A 180 -8.81 11.82 4.38
C VAL A 180 -7.99 10.53 4.37
N PHE A 181 -6.68 10.62 4.24
CA PHE A 181 -5.79 9.45 4.25
C PHE A 181 -5.89 8.66 5.56
N VAL A 182 -5.82 9.34 6.71
CA VAL A 182 -5.95 8.71 8.04
C VAL A 182 -7.32 8.07 8.21
N ALA A 183 -8.40 8.72 7.77
CA ALA A 183 -9.75 8.16 7.83
C ALA A 183 -9.88 6.90 6.96
N LEU A 184 -9.30 6.89 5.76
CA LEU A 184 -9.30 5.74 4.86
C LEU A 184 -8.53 4.55 5.44
N ILE A 185 -7.29 4.77 5.87
CA ILE A 185 -6.44 3.71 6.45
C ILE A 185 -7.02 3.22 7.78
N GLY A 186 -7.48 4.12 8.64
CA GLY A 186 -8.13 3.77 9.92
C GLY A 186 -9.42 2.98 9.72
N GLY A 187 -10.27 3.43 8.79
CA GLY A 187 -11.48 2.71 8.40
C GLY A 187 -11.18 1.31 7.87
N LEU A 188 -10.21 1.20 6.95
CA LEU A 188 -9.77 -0.08 6.41
C LEU A 188 -9.26 -1.01 7.52
N ALA A 189 -8.43 -0.54 8.43
CA ALA A 189 -7.90 -1.33 9.55
C ALA A 189 -9.01 -1.84 10.50
N VAL A 190 -10.06 -1.03 10.74
CA VAL A 190 -11.22 -1.42 11.56
C VAL A 190 -12.09 -2.47 10.87
N TYR A 191 -12.27 -2.37 9.55
CA TYR A 191 -13.12 -3.30 8.79
C TYR A 191 -12.37 -4.53 8.26
N LEU A 192 -11.04 -4.59 8.39
CA LEU A 192 -10.19 -5.68 7.91
C LEU A 192 -10.70 -7.09 8.31
N PRO A 193 -11.16 -7.36 9.57
CA PRO A 193 -11.70 -8.67 9.94
C PRO A 193 -12.94 -9.06 9.14
N THR A 194 -13.79 -8.08 8.82
CA THR A 194 -15.01 -8.31 8.03
C THR A 194 -14.66 -8.62 6.58
N LEU A 195 -13.67 -7.93 6.02
CA LEU A 195 -13.17 -8.16 4.66
C LEU A 195 -12.54 -9.54 4.52
N PHE A 196 -11.73 -9.97 5.48
CA PHE A 196 -11.17 -11.32 5.48
C PHE A 196 -12.24 -12.38 5.61
N LYS A 197 -13.21 -12.21 6.52
CA LYS A 197 -14.32 -13.15 6.65
C LYS A 197 -15.12 -13.28 5.34
N ALA A 198 -15.32 -12.21 4.61
CA ALA A 198 -16.05 -12.23 3.33
C ALA A 198 -15.26 -12.91 2.20
N SER A 199 -13.92 -12.73 2.18
CA SER A 199 -13.06 -13.25 1.10
C SER A 199 -12.51 -14.67 1.38
N TRP A 200 -12.33 -15.02 2.65
CA TRP A 200 -11.87 -16.33 3.07
C TRP A 200 -13.07 -17.22 3.45
N ARG A 201 -13.04 -18.47 3.07
CA ARG A 201 -14.05 -19.42 3.52
C ARG A 201 -13.84 -19.69 5.02
N THR A 202 -14.66 -19.05 5.85
CA THR A 202 -14.58 -19.22 7.31
C THR A 202 -15.94 -19.60 7.86
N HIS A 203 -15.94 -20.49 8.86
CA HIS A 203 -17.11 -20.82 9.68
C HIS A 203 -16.75 -20.73 11.16
N GLU A 204 -17.73 -20.65 12.05
CA GLU A 204 -17.45 -20.62 13.49
C GLU A 204 -16.96 -21.97 13.98
N LEU A 205 -15.99 -21.96 14.90
CA LEU A 205 -15.57 -23.16 15.60
C LEU A 205 -16.79 -23.74 16.34
N PRO A 206 -17.18 -24.99 16.07
CA PRO A 206 -18.35 -25.60 16.71
C PRO A 206 -18.20 -25.67 18.24
N PRO A 207 -19.32 -25.69 18.98
CA PRO A 207 -19.29 -25.94 20.44
C PRO A 207 -18.62 -27.27 20.76
N GLY A 208 -17.79 -27.30 21.81
CA GLY A 208 -17.08 -28.52 22.24
C GLY A 208 -15.95 -28.18 23.19
N ARG A 209 -15.22 -29.22 23.64
CA ARG A 209 -14.13 -29.10 24.63
C ARG A 209 -13.09 -28.06 24.23
N LEU A 210 -12.67 -28.10 22.97
CA LEU A 210 -11.66 -27.17 22.44
C LEU A 210 -12.13 -25.71 22.56
N ARG A 211 -13.37 -25.41 22.16
CA ARG A 211 -13.94 -24.06 22.27
C ARG A 211 -14.03 -23.62 23.72
N THR A 212 -14.49 -24.48 24.60
CA THR A 212 -14.54 -24.22 26.05
C THR A 212 -13.14 -23.92 26.60
N GLY A 213 -12.12 -24.73 26.24
CA GLY A 213 -10.74 -24.46 26.63
C GLY A 213 -10.19 -23.11 26.16
N PHE A 214 -10.52 -22.68 24.94
CA PHE A 214 -10.17 -21.34 24.46
C PHE A 214 -10.88 -20.22 25.23
N GLU A 215 -12.15 -20.42 25.60
CA GLU A 215 -12.90 -19.47 26.41
C GLU A 215 -12.35 -19.37 27.84
N GLU A 216 -11.90 -20.46 28.43
CA GLU A 216 -11.24 -20.49 29.74
C GLU A 216 -9.90 -19.75 29.71
N ILE A 217 -9.05 -20.01 28.70
CA ILE A 217 -7.81 -19.29 28.48
C ILE A 217 -8.09 -17.80 28.33
N SER A 218 -9.04 -17.43 27.48
CA SER A 218 -9.41 -16.04 27.26
C SER A 218 -9.83 -15.33 28.54
N LYS A 219 -10.66 -15.96 29.35
CA LYS A 219 -11.11 -15.45 30.67
C LYS A 219 -9.95 -15.28 31.64
N SER A 220 -9.04 -16.25 31.71
CA SER A 220 -7.89 -16.20 32.64
C SER A 220 -6.94 -15.05 32.40
N VAL A 221 -6.81 -14.60 31.14
CA VAL A 221 -5.87 -13.52 30.72
C VAL A 221 -6.58 -12.22 30.33
N GLY A 222 -7.90 -12.13 30.51
CA GLY A 222 -8.67 -10.93 30.15
C GLY A 222 -8.71 -10.63 28.64
N PHE A 223 -8.54 -11.66 27.80
CA PHE A 223 -8.62 -11.51 26.35
C PHE A 223 -10.06 -11.56 25.87
N SER A 224 -10.43 -10.67 24.96
CA SER A 224 -11.75 -10.70 24.33
C SER A 224 -11.63 -10.74 22.80
N SER A 225 -12.39 -11.65 22.21
CA SER A 225 -12.61 -11.72 20.78
C SER A 225 -14.10 -11.93 20.48
N ARG A 226 -14.55 -11.46 19.32
CA ARG A 226 -15.94 -11.62 18.90
C ARG A 226 -16.27 -13.08 18.62
N LYS A 227 -15.35 -13.80 17.94
CA LYS A 227 -15.53 -15.18 17.48
C LYS A 227 -14.19 -15.87 17.28
N VAL A 228 -14.21 -17.19 17.41
CA VAL A 228 -13.16 -18.08 16.90
C VAL A 228 -13.68 -18.70 15.61
N LEU A 229 -12.94 -18.53 14.53
CA LEU A 229 -13.29 -18.98 13.18
C LEU A 229 -12.34 -20.07 12.71
N VAL A 230 -12.88 -21.03 11.99
CA VAL A 230 -12.10 -22.02 11.23
C VAL A 230 -11.97 -21.53 9.80
N TRP A 231 -10.76 -21.50 9.29
CA TRP A 231 -10.45 -21.13 7.91
C TRP A 231 -10.26 -22.37 7.05
N ASP A 232 -11.14 -22.51 6.08
CA ASP A 232 -11.19 -23.62 5.13
C ASP A 232 -10.11 -23.46 4.06
N THR A 233 -8.94 -23.99 4.32
CA THR A 233 -7.79 -23.93 3.42
C THR A 233 -7.74 -25.14 2.49
N GLY A 234 -8.52 -26.19 2.74
CA GLY A 234 -8.42 -27.50 2.12
C GLY A 234 -7.15 -28.25 2.56
N GLN A 235 -6.77 -28.13 3.81
CA GLN A 235 -5.59 -28.74 4.43
C GLN A 235 -4.25 -28.27 3.82
N MET A 236 -4.23 -27.07 3.19
CA MET A 236 -3.03 -26.58 2.51
C MET A 236 -2.12 -25.72 3.38
N ILE A 237 -2.64 -25.10 4.41
CA ILE A 237 -1.90 -24.17 5.28
C ILE A 237 -2.24 -24.44 6.73
N ALA A 238 -1.25 -24.86 7.52
CA ALA A 238 -1.32 -24.89 8.97
C ALA A 238 -0.96 -23.50 9.51
N ASN A 239 -1.96 -22.71 9.93
CA ASN A 239 -1.74 -21.35 10.43
C ASN A 239 -2.85 -20.92 11.39
N ALA A 240 -2.48 -20.05 12.34
CA ALA A 240 -3.40 -19.31 13.19
C ALA A 240 -3.12 -17.82 13.10
N ALA A 241 -4.11 -16.98 13.40
CA ALA A 241 -3.94 -15.54 13.45
C ALA A 241 -5.05 -14.86 14.26
N ILE A 242 -4.72 -13.76 14.92
CA ILE A 242 -5.71 -12.80 15.42
C ILE A 242 -5.83 -11.66 14.43
N VAL A 243 -7.05 -11.38 13.98
CA VAL A 243 -7.35 -10.31 13.03
C VAL A 243 -8.28 -9.30 13.69
N GLY A 244 -7.89 -8.01 13.62
CA GLY A 244 -8.65 -6.88 14.14
C GLY A 244 -7.98 -6.20 15.33
N LEU A 245 -7.91 -4.86 15.26
CA LEU A 245 -7.33 -4.02 16.32
C LEU A 245 -8.29 -3.86 17.49
N LEU A 246 -9.60 -3.68 17.21
CA LEU A 246 -10.61 -3.42 18.21
C LEU A 246 -11.12 -4.74 18.83
N PRO A 247 -11.15 -4.89 20.18
CA PRO A 247 -11.64 -6.09 20.85
C PRO A 247 -13.03 -6.53 20.38
N SER A 248 -13.96 -5.59 20.18
CA SER A 248 -15.33 -5.85 19.73
C SER A 248 -15.45 -6.38 18.29
N ARG A 249 -14.41 -6.20 17.47
CA ARG A 249 -14.36 -6.65 16.07
C ARG A 249 -13.30 -7.73 15.82
N ARG A 250 -12.45 -7.99 16.81
CA ARG A 250 -11.37 -8.97 16.76
C ARG A 250 -11.91 -10.38 16.59
N VAL A 251 -11.29 -11.16 15.71
CA VAL A 251 -11.57 -12.58 15.51
C VAL A 251 -10.27 -13.37 15.60
N VAL A 252 -10.35 -14.59 16.15
CA VAL A 252 -9.26 -15.56 16.09
C VAL A 252 -9.56 -16.51 14.93
N ILE A 253 -8.60 -16.75 14.07
CA ILE A 253 -8.74 -17.63 12.91
C ILE A 253 -7.76 -18.78 13.07
N LEU A 254 -8.24 -20.01 12.93
CA LEU A 254 -7.46 -21.24 12.92
C LEU A 254 -7.72 -21.95 11.59
N SER A 255 -6.70 -22.45 10.93
CA SER A 255 -6.88 -23.22 9.70
C SER A 255 -7.40 -24.63 9.98
N ASP A 256 -8.09 -25.21 9.00
CA ASP A 256 -8.54 -26.60 9.01
C ASP A 256 -7.36 -27.58 9.13
N ALA A 257 -6.20 -27.28 8.53
CA ALA A 257 -4.99 -28.09 8.65
C ALA A 257 -4.47 -28.14 10.10
N LEU A 258 -4.45 -27.00 10.83
CA LEU A 258 -4.08 -27.01 12.25
C LEU A 258 -5.00 -27.89 13.10
N LEU A 259 -6.32 -27.81 12.84
CA LEU A 259 -7.30 -28.61 13.57
C LEU A 259 -7.19 -30.10 13.23
N GLY A 260 -6.66 -30.47 12.08
CA GLY A 260 -6.44 -31.84 11.67
C GLY A 260 -5.14 -32.45 12.20
N ASP A 261 -4.08 -31.64 12.32
CA ASP A 261 -2.72 -32.12 12.62
C ASP A 261 -2.37 -32.07 14.12
N LEU A 262 -3.02 -31.17 14.88
CA LEU A 262 -2.68 -30.90 16.27
C LEU A 262 -3.73 -31.47 17.23
N ASP A 263 -3.26 -31.93 18.39
CA ASP A 263 -4.14 -32.32 19.48
C ASP A 263 -4.69 -31.09 20.27
N GLU A 264 -5.59 -31.37 21.24
CA GLU A 264 -6.27 -30.29 21.98
C GLU A 264 -5.31 -29.41 22.79
N ASP A 265 -4.27 -29.97 23.39
CA ASP A 265 -3.31 -29.22 24.21
C ASP A 265 -2.36 -28.39 23.32
N GLU A 266 -1.96 -28.92 22.16
CA GLU A 266 -1.20 -28.21 21.15
C GLU A 266 -1.99 -27.06 20.55
N LEU A 267 -3.27 -27.24 20.25
CA LEU A 267 -4.17 -26.20 19.78
C LEU A 267 -4.38 -25.10 20.84
N LYS A 268 -4.49 -25.47 22.13
CA LYS A 268 -4.51 -24.49 23.24
C LYS A 268 -3.19 -23.69 23.31
N ALA A 269 -2.05 -24.35 23.04
CA ALA A 269 -0.75 -23.69 23.04
C ALA A 269 -0.63 -22.70 21.89
N VAL A 270 -1.02 -23.07 20.67
CA VAL A 270 -1.07 -22.15 19.51
C VAL A 270 -2.04 -21.00 19.77
N TYR A 271 -3.23 -21.29 20.31
CA TYR A 271 -4.20 -20.24 20.67
C TYR A 271 -3.63 -19.27 21.71
N SER A 272 -2.97 -19.78 22.76
CA SER A 272 -2.33 -18.95 23.79
C SER A 272 -1.18 -18.10 23.21
N HIS A 273 -0.41 -18.64 22.27
CA HIS A 273 0.62 -17.90 21.53
C HIS A 273 0.01 -16.72 20.77
N GLU A 274 -1.07 -16.95 20.01
CA GLU A 274 -1.77 -15.88 19.30
C GLU A 274 -2.33 -14.81 20.26
N VAL A 275 -2.93 -15.26 21.38
CA VAL A 275 -3.38 -14.34 22.44
C VAL A 275 -2.22 -13.53 23.00
N GLY A 276 -1.03 -14.12 23.14
CA GLY A 276 0.21 -13.44 23.54
C GLY A 276 0.56 -12.25 22.67
N HIS A 277 0.43 -12.37 21.33
CA HIS A 277 0.62 -11.25 20.42
C HIS A 277 -0.33 -10.09 20.72
N SER A 278 -1.58 -10.39 21.02
CA SER A 278 -2.58 -9.38 21.37
C SER A 278 -2.34 -8.79 22.76
N HIS A 279 -2.00 -9.62 23.75
CA HIS A 279 -1.74 -9.21 25.14
C HIS A 279 -0.57 -8.21 25.22
N HIS A 280 0.49 -8.46 24.47
CA HIS A 280 1.69 -7.60 24.40
C HIS A 280 1.57 -6.47 23.38
N HIS A 281 0.42 -6.28 22.73
CA HIS A 281 0.17 -5.22 21.74
C HIS A 281 1.16 -5.20 20.57
N HIS A 282 1.63 -6.37 20.09
CA HIS A 282 2.64 -6.45 19.04
C HIS A 282 2.21 -5.74 17.76
N VAL A 283 0.94 -5.92 17.32
CA VAL A 283 0.43 -5.26 16.11
C VAL A 283 0.39 -3.73 16.26
N PRO A 284 -0.15 -3.15 17.35
CA PRO A 284 -0.03 -1.71 17.62
C PRO A 284 1.40 -1.19 17.62
N VAL A 285 2.35 -1.94 18.21
CA VAL A 285 3.78 -1.53 18.23
C VAL A 285 4.36 -1.52 16.81
N PHE A 286 4.11 -2.54 16.00
CA PHE A 286 4.53 -2.57 14.61
C PHE A 286 3.93 -1.43 13.78
N LEU A 287 2.66 -1.13 14.02
CA LEU A 287 2.00 -0.01 13.36
C LEU A 287 2.62 1.33 13.76
N ALA A 288 2.82 1.56 15.07
CA ALA A 288 3.45 2.77 15.57
C ALA A 288 4.88 2.95 15.03
N TRP A 289 5.68 1.87 15.06
CA TRP A 289 7.02 1.87 14.45
C TRP A 289 6.98 2.25 12.98
N SER A 290 6.10 1.60 12.20
CA SER A 290 6.00 1.85 10.76
C SER A 290 5.55 3.27 10.47
N VAL A 291 4.48 3.72 11.11
CA VAL A 291 3.98 5.10 10.95
C VAL A 291 5.06 6.11 11.34
N GLY A 292 5.72 5.93 12.49
CA GLY A 292 6.74 6.86 12.94
C GLY A 292 7.94 6.97 11.99
N VAL A 293 8.44 5.83 11.49
CA VAL A 293 9.56 5.83 10.53
C VAL A 293 9.16 6.50 9.21
N PHE A 294 7.94 6.24 8.69
CA PHE A 294 7.49 6.86 7.45
C PHE A 294 7.24 8.36 7.60
N LEU A 295 6.66 8.81 8.71
CA LEU A 295 6.51 10.24 8.99
C LEU A 295 7.88 10.94 9.10
N LEU A 296 8.86 10.31 9.76
CA LEU A 296 10.21 10.88 9.83
C LEU A 296 10.92 10.89 8.47
N ALA A 297 10.62 9.94 7.59
CA ALA A 297 11.12 9.96 6.21
C ALA A 297 10.52 11.13 5.41
N ASP A 298 9.21 11.34 5.52
CA ASP A 298 8.51 12.46 4.89
C ASP A 298 9.04 13.79 5.43
N PHE A 299 9.10 13.94 6.76
CA PHE A 299 9.71 15.09 7.41
C PHE A 299 11.13 15.37 6.91
N ALA A 300 11.98 14.35 6.79
CA ALA A 300 13.34 14.52 6.31
C ALA A 300 13.38 14.98 4.84
N LEU A 301 12.51 14.44 4.00
CA LEU A 301 12.41 14.85 2.59
C LEU A 301 11.99 16.32 2.47
N ARG A 302 11.04 16.77 3.27
CA ARG A 302 10.57 18.16 3.27
C ARG A 302 11.56 19.13 3.93
N ALA A 303 12.13 18.75 5.08
CA ALA A 303 13.02 19.63 5.85
C ALA A 303 14.38 19.83 5.19
N PHE A 304 14.91 18.82 4.49
CA PHE A 304 16.21 18.90 3.81
C PHE A 304 16.10 19.27 2.34
N ASP A 305 14.91 19.24 1.75
CA ASP A 305 14.61 19.54 0.34
C ASP A 305 15.73 19.03 -0.62
N PRO A 306 15.99 17.69 -0.63
CA PRO A 306 17.15 17.15 -1.34
C PRO A 306 17.00 17.34 -2.84
N THR A 307 17.95 18.06 -3.42
CA THR A 307 18.01 18.26 -4.87
C THR A 307 18.60 17.03 -5.56
N GLY A 308 17.82 16.42 -6.44
CA GLY A 308 18.25 15.30 -7.29
C GLY A 308 17.81 13.92 -6.78
N ALA A 309 17.51 13.06 -7.75
CA ALA A 309 16.95 11.71 -7.52
C ALA A 309 17.82 10.81 -6.64
N ILE A 310 19.15 10.94 -6.71
CA ILE A 310 20.09 10.12 -5.93
C ILE A 310 19.99 10.45 -4.43
N ALA A 311 19.85 11.74 -4.07
CA ALA A 311 19.72 12.14 -2.67
C ALA A 311 18.38 11.67 -2.08
N VAL A 312 17.28 11.84 -2.81
CA VAL A 312 15.95 11.32 -2.44
C VAL A 312 16.00 9.80 -2.26
N LEU A 313 16.57 9.07 -3.23
CA LEU A 313 16.70 7.62 -3.15
C LEU A 313 17.56 7.20 -1.95
N GLY A 314 18.64 7.93 -1.65
CA GLY A 314 19.50 7.68 -0.50
C GLY A 314 18.75 7.77 0.83
N ILE A 315 17.93 8.82 1.00
CA ILE A 315 17.06 9.00 2.19
C ILE A 315 16.05 7.85 2.27
N MET A 316 15.34 7.55 1.19
CA MET A 316 14.35 6.48 1.16
C MET A 316 14.96 5.11 1.50
N VAL A 317 16.11 4.78 0.94
CA VAL A 317 16.82 3.52 1.22
C VAL A 317 17.27 3.45 2.68
N ALA A 318 17.76 4.55 3.26
CA ALA A 318 18.15 4.61 4.67
C ALA A 318 16.96 4.36 5.61
N PHE A 319 15.83 5.00 5.36
CA PHE A 319 14.61 4.82 6.17
C PHE A 319 13.98 3.43 5.98
N LEU A 320 13.85 2.94 4.74
CA LEU A 320 13.34 1.60 4.46
C LEU A 320 14.25 0.50 5.03
N GLY A 321 15.57 0.69 4.93
CA GLY A 321 16.55 -0.20 5.55
C GLY A 321 16.41 -0.25 7.06
N THR A 322 16.34 0.91 7.71
CA THR A 322 16.12 1.04 9.15
C THR A 322 14.81 0.40 9.58
N TRP A 323 13.72 0.69 8.85
CA TRP A 323 12.42 0.08 9.08
C TRP A 323 12.49 -1.44 8.99
N GLY A 324 13.05 -1.98 7.90
CA GLY A 324 13.09 -3.42 7.66
C GLY A 324 13.96 -4.17 8.66
N LEU A 325 15.15 -3.65 8.97
CA LEU A 325 16.07 -4.26 9.95
C LEU A 325 15.45 -4.30 11.35
N ALA A 326 14.90 -3.17 11.81
CA ALA A 326 14.28 -3.08 13.13
C ALA A 326 12.99 -3.91 13.20
N PHE A 327 12.14 -3.86 12.17
CA PHE A 327 10.92 -4.66 12.09
C PHE A 327 11.24 -6.16 12.16
N GLY A 328 12.18 -6.66 11.37
CA GLY A 328 12.59 -8.07 11.40
C GLY A 328 13.21 -8.47 12.75
N TRP A 329 13.98 -7.57 13.35
CA TRP A 329 14.57 -7.79 14.69
C TRP A 329 13.47 -7.87 15.76
N MET A 330 12.51 -6.96 15.77
CA MET A 330 11.37 -6.95 16.69
C MET A 330 10.47 -8.17 16.48
N SER A 331 10.13 -8.48 15.22
CA SER A 331 9.26 -9.60 14.88
C SER A 331 9.76 -10.90 15.50
N ARG A 332 11.04 -11.24 15.28
CA ARG A 332 11.62 -12.46 15.86
C ARG A 332 11.55 -12.51 17.39
N ARG A 333 11.66 -11.37 18.07
CA ARG A 333 11.62 -11.32 19.53
C ARG A 333 10.22 -11.32 20.09
N PHE A 334 9.29 -10.74 19.38
CA PHE A 334 7.88 -10.79 19.72
C PHE A 334 7.30 -12.21 19.58
N GLU A 335 7.83 -13.02 18.66
CA GLU A 335 7.53 -14.46 18.61
C GLU A 335 7.96 -15.14 19.92
N LEU A 336 9.20 -14.93 20.39
CA LEU A 336 9.67 -15.50 21.64
C LEU A 336 8.87 -15.01 22.86
N GLN A 337 8.40 -13.77 22.83
CA GLN A 337 7.56 -13.23 23.90
C GLN A 337 6.16 -13.88 23.92
N ALA A 338 5.58 -14.13 22.74
CA ALA A 338 4.33 -14.84 22.63
C ALA A 338 4.45 -16.32 23.04
N ASP A 339 5.61 -16.96 22.74
CA ASP A 339 5.92 -18.30 23.22
C ASP A 339 6.00 -18.38 24.75
N LEU A 340 6.71 -17.42 25.34
CA LEU A 340 6.84 -17.33 26.81
C LEU A 340 5.49 -17.08 27.48
N PHE A 341 4.64 -16.25 26.87
CA PHE A 341 3.28 -16.03 27.33
C PHE A 341 2.46 -17.34 27.30
N ALA A 342 2.48 -18.07 26.18
CA ALA A 342 1.79 -19.35 26.05
C ALA A 342 2.27 -20.37 27.09
N MET A 343 3.57 -20.48 27.29
CA MET A 343 4.16 -21.35 28.31
C MET A 343 3.65 -21.03 29.72
N ARG A 344 3.56 -19.75 30.07
CA ARG A 344 3.08 -19.33 31.42
C ARG A 344 1.58 -19.59 31.59
N VAL A 345 0.77 -19.34 30.57
CA VAL A 345 -0.67 -19.57 30.60
C VAL A 345 -0.99 -21.06 30.80
N LEU A 346 -0.23 -21.93 30.14
CA LEU A 346 -0.44 -23.38 30.20
C LEU A 346 0.37 -24.08 31.30
N GLY A 347 1.30 -23.37 31.93
CA GLY A 347 2.23 -23.95 32.93
C GLY A 347 3.33 -24.83 32.32
N SER A 348 3.36 -25.01 30.99
CA SER A 348 4.37 -25.81 30.28
C SER A 348 4.58 -25.33 28.86
N GLY A 349 5.84 -25.35 28.40
CA GLY A 349 6.22 -25.09 27.00
C GLY A 349 6.09 -26.29 26.06
N ARG A 350 5.94 -27.51 26.63
CA ARG A 350 5.94 -28.76 25.85
C ARG A 350 4.88 -28.83 24.74
N PRO A 351 3.59 -28.47 24.99
CA PRO A 351 2.59 -28.52 23.93
C PRO A 351 2.91 -27.62 22.76
N LEU A 352 3.49 -26.40 23.01
CA LEU A 352 3.88 -25.49 21.95
C LEU A 352 5.06 -26.03 21.13
N VAL A 353 6.07 -26.61 21.79
CA VAL A 353 7.22 -27.23 21.12
C VAL A 353 6.77 -28.39 20.24
N SER A 354 5.87 -29.24 20.74
CA SER A 354 5.28 -30.35 20.00
C SER A 354 4.48 -29.88 18.79
N ALA A 355 3.68 -28.81 18.94
CA ALA A 355 2.96 -28.19 17.84
C ALA A 355 3.90 -27.66 16.75
N LEU A 356 5.00 -26.97 17.14
CA LEU A 356 6.01 -26.49 16.20
C LEU A 356 6.68 -27.62 15.44
N GLU A 357 7.01 -28.71 16.12
CA GLU A 357 7.61 -29.90 15.51
C GLU A 357 6.69 -30.53 14.47
N LYS A 358 5.41 -30.68 14.75
CA LYS A 358 4.41 -31.20 13.82
C LYS A 358 4.24 -30.28 12.60
N ILE A 359 4.17 -28.95 12.81
CA ILE A 359 4.00 -27.98 11.74
C ILE A 359 5.24 -27.90 10.82
N GLU A 360 6.46 -27.92 11.39
CA GLU A 360 7.70 -27.82 10.64
C GLU A 360 8.19 -29.18 10.08
N GLY A 361 7.58 -30.28 10.49
CA GLY A 361 7.98 -31.65 10.20
C GLY A 361 9.18 -32.13 11.02
N THR A 362 10.14 -31.26 11.31
CA THR A 362 11.25 -31.43 12.25
C THR A 362 11.69 -30.05 12.71
N LEU A 363 12.02 -29.90 14.00
CA LEU A 363 12.53 -28.62 14.51
C LEU A 363 13.86 -28.28 13.82
N ARG A 364 13.89 -27.13 13.16
CA ARG A 364 15.06 -26.63 12.42
C ARG A 364 15.50 -25.30 13.01
N ASP A 365 16.81 -25.04 13.00
CA ASP A 365 17.38 -23.74 13.35
C ASP A 365 17.49 -22.83 12.11
N LYS A 366 16.47 -22.81 11.27
CA LYS A 366 16.42 -21.97 10.08
C LYS A 366 15.56 -20.74 10.36
N ALA A 367 16.20 -19.67 10.81
CA ALA A 367 15.52 -18.39 10.97
C ALA A 367 15.08 -17.81 9.62
N THR A 368 13.91 -17.20 9.62
CA THR A 368 13.45 -16.32 8.55
C THR A 368 13.64 -14.85 8.96
N TRP A 369 13.32 -13.94 8.07
CA TRP A 369 13.34 -12.51 8.41
C TRP A 369 12.42 -12.17 9.60
N ARG A 370 11.29 -12.86 9.74
CA ARG A 370 10.26 -12.58 10.77
C ARG A 370 10.26 -13.55 11.95
N HIS A 371 10.68 -14.79 11.77
CA HIS A 371 10.56 -15.85 12.78
C HIS A 371 11.91 -16.52 13.01
N PHE A 372 12.19 -16.89 14.27
CA PHE A 372 13.22 -17.86 14.58
C PHE A 372 12.76 -19.26 14.17
N GLY A 373 13.70 -20.16 13.88
CA GLY A 373 13.40 -21.58 13.68
C GLY A 373 12.88 -22.22 14.97
N GLY A 374 12.08 -23.30 14.84
CA GLY A 374 11.45 -23.99 15.96
C GLY A 374 12.45 -24.48 17.01
N LEU A 375 13.65 -24.93 16.60
CA LEU A 375 14.71 -25.34 17.52
C LEU A 375 15.15 -24.19 18.46
N ARG A 376 15.36 -22.99 17.92
CA ARG A 376 15.73 -21.82 18.75
C ARG A 376 14.60 -21.40 19.69
N ARG A 377 13.34 -21.52 19.26
CA ARG A 377 12.17 -21.22 20.08
C ARG A 377 12.06 -22.23 21.26
N ALA A 378 12.26 -23.52 20.98
CA ALA A 378 12.28 -24.57 22.01
C ALA A 378 13.39 -24.33 23.05
N HIS A 379 14.62 -24.06 22.62
CA HIS A 379 15.74 -23.73 23.52
C HIS A 379 15.45 -22.51 24.38
N PHE A 380 14.85 -21.46 23.80
CA PHE A 380 14.48 -20.26 24.56
C PHE A 380 13.47 -20.57 25.67
N LEU A 381 12.48 -21.42 25.44
CA LEU A 381 11.53 -21.83 26.47
C LEU A 381 12.20 -22.62 27.59
N ASP A 382 13.16 -23.50 27.25
CA ASP A 382 13.96 -24.21 28.23
C ASP A 382 14.84 -23.24 29.05
N GLU A 383 15.54 -22.29 28.41
CA GLU A 383 16.32 -21.23 29.06
C GLU A 383 15.45 -20.43 30.05
N CYS A 384 14.22 -20.05 29.65
CA CYS A 384 13.27 -19.33 30.50
C CYS A 384 12.76 -20.15 31.69
N THR A 385 12.67 -21.47 31.55
CA THR A 385 12.29 -22.38 32.63
C THR A 385 13.42 -22.48 33.67
N GLN A 386 14.69 -22.48 33.22
CA GLN A 386 15.88 -22.59 34.09
C GLN A 386 16.27 -21.24 34.72
N ASP A 387 16.08 -20.11 34.01
CA ASP A 387 16.34 -18.74 34.49
C ASP A 387 15.08 -17.85 34.40
N PRO A 388 14.14 -17.92 35.34
CA PRO A 388 12.96 -17.05 35.38
C PRO A 388 13.32 -15.56 35.50
N ALA A 389 14.45 -15.20 36.12
CA ALA A 389 14.90 -13.83 36.21
C ALA A 389 15.38 -13.31 34.84
N GLY A 390 16.03 -14.16 34.04
CA GLY A 390 16.38 -13.87 32.65
C GLY A 390 15.16 -13.62 31.77
N ALA A 391 14.13 -14.45 31.95
CA ALA A 391 12.85 -14.26 31.26
C ALA A 391 12.20 -12.89 31.58
N LEU A 392 12.21 -12.45 32.84
CA LEU A 392 11.73 -11.12 33.24
C LEU A 392 12.57 -9.99 32.64
N ARG A 393 13.91 -10.11 32.62
CA ARG A 393 14.80 -9.12 31.97
C ARG A 393 14.51 -9.00 30.48
N PHE A 394 14.25 -10.13 29.81
CA PHE A 394 13.88 -10.16 28.40
C PHE A 394 12.57 -9.39 28.13
N GLU A 395 11.52 -9.62 28.92
CA GLU A 395 10.25 -8.89 28.77
C GLU A 395 10.39 -7.40 29.07
N GLN A 396 11.15 -7.02 30.10
CA GLN A 396 11.43 -5.61 30.39
C GLN A 396 12.16 -4.91 29.23
N LYS A 397 13.10 -5.61 28.60
CA LYS A 397 13.78 -5.09 27.39
C LYS A 397 12.80 -4.87 26.26
N LEU A 398 11.91 -5.82 25.99
CA LEU A 398 10.91 -5.68 24.93
C LEU A 398 9.88 -4.59 25.24
N LYS A 399 9.46 -4.44 26.51
CA LYS A 399 8.63 -3.31 26.92
C LYS A 399 9.27 -1.96 26.58
N ARG A 400 10.58 -1.79 26.83
CA ARG A 400 11.32 -0.57 26.44
C ARG A 400 11.37 -0.39 24.94
N VAL A 401 11.55 -1.47 24.16
CA VAL A 401 11.50 -1.43 22.69
C VAL A 401 10.14 -1.00 22.20
N SER A 402 9.05 -1.52 22.78
CA SER A 402 7.68 -1.10 22.45
C SER A 402 7.46 0.38 22.76
N GLN A 403 7.92 0.85 23.91
CA GLN A 403 7.86 2.27 24.28
C GLN A 403 8.63 3.16 23.31
N LEU A 404 9.82 2.71 22.84
CA LEU A 404 10.60 3.42 21.83
C LEU A 404 9.82 3.50 20.50
N GLY A 405 9.15 2.43 20.08
CA GLY A 405 8.31 2.43 18.88
C GLY A 405 7.19 3.47 18.95
N TYR A 406 6.49 3.56 20.09
CA TYR A 406 5.50 4.60 20.32
C TYR A 406 6.10 6.01 20.39
N ALA A 407 7.27 6.18 21.03
CA ALA A 407 7.95 7.47 21.11
C ALA A 407 8.35 7.99 19.72
N ILE A 408 8.86 7.11 18.84
CA ILE A 408 9.21 7.45 17.46
C ILE A 408 7.94 7.86 16.68
N CYS A 409 6.82 7.16 16.87
CA CYS A 409 5.56 7.54 16.26
C CYS A 409 5.09 8.93 16.71
N VAL A 410 5.11 9.19 18.02
CA VAL A 410 4.73 10.50 18.58
C VAL A 410 5.65 11.60 18.08
N PHE A 411 6.97 11.35 18.05
CA PHE A 411 7.94 12.32 17.56
C PHE A 411 7.73 12.63 16.07
N GLY A 412 7.50 11.61 15.23
CA GLY A 412 7.16 11.79 13.82
C GLY A 412 5.88 12.60 13.64
N LEU A 413 4.82 12.29 14.40
CA LEU A 413 3.57 13.05 14.37
C LEU A 413 3.76 14.52 14.77
N VAL A 414 4.54 14.79 15.82
CA VAL A 414 4.82 16.17 16.26
C VAL A 414 5.64 16.92 15.21
N ALA A 415 6.62 16.27 14.58
CA ALA A 415 7.43 16.86 13.52
C ALA A 415 6.56 17.23 12.31
N GLU A 416 5.70 16.32 11.84
CA GLU A 416 4.76 16.58 10.75
C GLU A 416 3.74 17.67 11.07
N LEU A 417 3.13 17.61 12.25
CA LEU A 417 2.21 18.67 12.70
C LEU A 417 2.91 20.03 12.78
N GLY A 418 4.19 20.05 13.13
CA GLY A 418 5.00 21.27 13.13
C GLY A 418 5.17 21.86 11.72
N LEU A 419 5.43 21.01 10.71
CA LEU A 419 5.49 21.45 9.30
C LEU A 419 4.12 21.91 8.80
N MET A 420 3.08 21.12 9.03
CA MET A 420 1.71 21.49 8.65
C MET A 420 1.26 22.81 9.30
N ALA A 421 1.64 23.07 10.54
CA ALA A 421 1.29 24.31 11.21
C ALA A 421 1.87 25.56 10.53
N GLN A 422 3.02 25.42 9.85
CA GLN A 422 3.62 26.50 9.07
C GLN A 422 2.81 26.78 7.80
N GLY A 423 2.23 25.76 7.17
CA GLY A 423 1.37 25.88 5.99
C GLY A 423 -0.08 26.27 6.27
N LEU A 424 -0.56 26.23 7.53
CA LEU A 424 -1.96 26.49 7.85
C LEU A 424 -2.55 27.80 7.32
N PRO A 425 -1.83 28.95 7.27
CA PRO A 425 -2.36 30.17 6.69
C PRO A 425 -2.66 30.05 5.20
N GLU A 426 -1.77 29.39 4.46
CA GLU A 426 -1.93 29.10 3.03
C GLU A 426 -3.05 28.10 2.78
N ASP A 427 -3.10 27.02 3.56
CA ASP A 427 -4.15 25.99 3.53
C ASP A 427 -5.55 26.62 3.67
N ARG A 428 -5.71 27.59 4.59
CA ARG A 428 -6.97 28.31 4.79
C ARG A 428 -7.34 29.18 3.58
N THR A 429 -6.35 29.71 2.90
CA THR A 429 -6.55 30.50 1.67
C THR A 429 -6.96 29.57 0.52
N TRP A 430 -6.27 28.44 0.35
CA TRP A 430 -6.67 27.41 -0.61
C TRP A 430 -8.06 26.83 -0.35
N ALA A 431 -8.39 26.63 0.92
CA ALA A 431 -9.74 26.18 1.31
C ALA A 431 -10.82 27.20 0.88
N ALA A 432 -10.58 28.50 1.08
CA ALA A 432 -11.50 29.53 0.64
C ALA A 432 -11.65 29.59 -0.89
N LEU A 433 -10.53 29.48 -1.63
CA LEU A 433 -10.54 29.38 -3.11
C LEU A 433 -11.37 28.19 -3.59
N GLY A 434 -11.16 27.01 -3.00
CA GLY A 434 -11.89 25.80 -3.36
C GLY A 434 -13.39 25.86 -3.03
N LEU A 435 -13.78 26.64 -2.03
CA LEU A 435 -15.20 26.92 -1.68
C LEU A 435 -15.83 27.96 -2.60
N GLY A 436 -15.04 28.67 -3.42
CA GLY A 436 -15.51 29.81 -4.22
C GLY A 436 -15.68 31.09 -3.41
N ASP A 437 -15.12 31.15 -2.20
CA ASP A 437 -15.13 32.33 -1.34
C ASP A 437 -13.89 33.19 -1.65
N TYR A 438 -13.88 33.77 -2.84
CA TYR A 438 -12.74 34.55 -3.37
C TYR A 438 -12.44 35.81 -2.53
N PRO A 439 -13.45 36.56 -2.00
CA PRO A 439 -13.17 37.69 -1.12
C PRO A 439 -12.42 37.30 0.16
N SER A 440 -12.83 36.19 0.80
CA SER A 440 -12.12 35.67 1.99
C SER A 440 -10.72 35.17 1.64
N ALA A 441 -10.52 34.57 0.47
CA ALA A 441 -9.20 34.14 0.02
C ALA A 441 -8.25 35.31 -0.16
N GLN A 442 -8.72 36.41 -0.74
CA GLN A 442 -7.95 37.65 -0.88
C GLN A 442 -7.53 38.21 0.49
N GLU A 443 -8.48 38.39 1.41
CA GLU A 443 -8.18 38.92 2.74
C GLU A 443 -7.18 38.03 3.52
N ARG A 444 -7.20 36.73 3.27
CA ARG A 444 -6.30 35.77 3.93
C ARG A 444 -4.91 35.79 3.33
N VAL A 445 -4.76 35.81 2.01
CA VAL A 445 -3.43 35.82 1.37
C VAL A 445 -2.63 37.05 1.76
N GLU A 446 -3.29 38.21 1.93
CA GLU A 446 -2.65 39.45 2.41
C GLU A 446 -2.08 39.33 3.83
N ARG A 447 -2.57 38.38 4.62
CA ARG A 447 -2.11 38.11 6.00
C ARG A 447 -1.03 37.05 6.08
N VAL A 448 -0.76 36.34 4.99
CA VAL A 448 0.31 35.33 4.95
C VAL A 448 1.64 36.04 4.78
N ALA A 449 2.57 35.76 5.67
CA ALA A 449 3.94 36.28 5.53
C ALA A 449 4.69 35.44 4.48
N ASN A 450 5.03 36.01 3.34
CA ASN A 450 5.65 35.34 2.19
C ASN A 450 4.78 34.19 1.62
N PRO A 451 3.60 34.48 1.07
CA PRO A 451 2.74 33.45 0.47
C PRO A 451 3.45 32.78 -0.71
N ASP A 452 3.10 31.53 -0.97
CA ASP A 452 3.52 30.86 -2.19
C ASP A 452 3.09 31.72 -3.39
N PRO A 453 4.01 32.09 -4.30
CA PRO A 453 3.69 32.93 -5.45
C PRO A 453 2.57 32.38 -6.34
N SER A 454 2.42 31.03 -6.41
CA SER A 454 1.32 30.40 -7.16
C SER A 454 -0.03 30.66 -6.50
N LEU A 455 -0.09 30.63 -5.17
CA LEU A 455 -1.30 30.94 -4.40
C LEU A 455 -1.69 32.42 -4.59
N GLU A 456 -0.72 33.32 -4.46
CA GLU A 456 -0.96 34.77 -4.64
C GLU A 456 -1.49 35.08 -6.04
N ARG A 457 -0.86 34.53 -7.07
CA ARG A 457 -1.33 34.67 -8.46
C ARG A 457 -2.72 34.07 -8.66
N MET A 458 -2.97 32.89 -8.11
CA MET A 458 -4.28 32.24 -8.21
C MET A 458 -5.39 33.11 -7.59
N VAL A 459 -5.17 33.68 -6.40
CA VAL A 459 -6.11 34.63 -5.77
C VAL A 459 -6.33 35.84 -6.64
N LYS A 460 -5.26 36.46 -7.16
CA LYS A 460 -5.36 37.63 -8.03
C LYS A 460 -6.16 37.35 -9.30
N ARG A 461 -5.90 36.20 -9.96
CA ARG A 461 -6.60 35.80 -11.19
C ARG A 461 -8.09 35.54 -10.96
N THR A 462 -8.49 35.07 -9.78
CA THR A 462 -9.92 34.84 -9.48
C THR A 462 -10.72 36.14 -9.29
N LEU A 463 -10.04 37.25 -9.06
CA LEU A 463 -10.69 38.57 -8.96
C LEU A 463 -10.90 39.21 -10.34
N ASP A 464 -10.06 38.89 -11.31
CA ASP A 464 -10.11 39.44 -12.66
C ASP A 464 -11.13 38.71 -13.58
N VAL A 465 -11.64 37.55 -13.15
CA VAL A 465 -12.61 36.73 -13.90
C VAL A 465 -14.00 36.88 -13.30
N GLU A 466 -14.98 37.34 -14.09
CA GLU A 466 -16.39 37.29 -13.69
C GLU A 466 -16.76 35.85 -13.32
N VAL A 467 -17.46 35.66 -12.19
CA VAL A 467 -17.81 34.34 -11.66
C VAL A 467 -18.36 33.42 -12.76
N ALA A 468 -17.55 32.48 -13.16
CA ALA A 468 -17.88 31.58 -14.27
C ALA A 468 -19.03 30.64 -13.86
N VAL A 469 -20.20 30.92 -14.38
CA VAL A 469 -21.32 29.96 -14.35
C VAL A 469 -21.01 28.90 -15.41
N GLY A 470 -20.57 27.70 -15.00
CA GLY A 470 -20.23 26.62 -15.91
C GLY A 470 -19.41 25.50 -15.25
N THR A 471 -19.03 24.52 -16.06
CA THR A 471 -18.18 23.41 -15.63
C THR A 471 -16.69 23.74 -15.81
N SER A 472 -15.81 22.95 -15.19
CA SER A 472 -14.37 23.06 -15.44
C SER A 472 -13.99 22.86 -16.91
N ALA A 473 -14.78 22.09 -17.66
CA ALA A 473 -14.61 21.92 -19.10
C ALA A 473 -14.95 23.20 -19.88
N ASP A 474 -15.98 23.94 -19.46
CA ASP A 474 -16.36 25.21 -20.08
C ASP A 474 -15.28 26.27 -19.83
N SER A 475 -14.75 26.34 -18.60
CA SER A 475 -13.65 27.24 -18.26
C SER A 475 -12.38 26.90 -19.05
N LEU A 476 -12.05 25.63 -19.21
CA LEU A 476 -10.91 25.19 -20.00
C LEU A 476 -11.08 25.48 -21.51
N ALA A 477 -12.30 25.36 -22.02
CA ALA A 477 -12.62 25.73 -23.41
C ALA A 477 -12.47 27.24 -23.64
N ARG A 478 -12.88 28.08 -22.66
CA ARG A 478 -12.66 29.53 -22.72
C ARG A 478 -11.18 29.87 -22.62
N ALA A 479 -10.41 29.21 -21.76
CA ALA A 479 -8.96 29.34 -21.71
C ALA A 479 -8.33 29.04 -23.07
N TRP A 480 -8.78 27.99 -23.74
CA TRP A 480 -8.33 27.62 -25.08
C TRP A 480 -8.66 28.68 -26.11
N SER A 481 -9.87 29.25 -26.13
CA SER A 481 -10.26 30.34 -27.01
C SER A 481 -9.35 31.57 -26.84
N ARG A 482 -9.06 31.95 -25.57
CA ARG A 482 -8.16 33.07 -25.28
C ARG A 482 -6.71 32.83 -25.72
N TRP A 483 -6.22 31.60 -25.55
CA TRP A 483 -4.91 31.18 -26.08
C TRP A 483 -4.83 31.40 -27.61
N GLN A 484 -5.87 31.02 -28.34
CA GLN A 484 -5.98 31.17 -29.79
C GLN A 484 -6.00 32.67 -30.20
N GLU A 485 -6.54 33.52 -29.35
CA GLU A 485 -6.55 34.98 -29.51
C GLU A 485 -5.22 35.66 -29.11
N HIS A 486 -4.23 34.88 -28.68
CA HIS A 486 -2.94 35.36 -28.14
C HIS A 486 -3.06 36.18 -26.86
N ASP A 487 -4.17 36.06 -26.12
CA ASP A 487 -4.38 36.68 -24.82
C ASP A 487 -3.97 35.68 -23.71
N LEU A 488 -2.65 35.64 -23.42
CA LEU A 488 -2.06 34.70 -22.47
C LEU A 488 -2.63 34.91 -21.06
N LYS A 489 -2.80 36.18 -20.66
CA LYS A 489 -3.32 36.52 -19.33
C LYS A 489 -4.74 35.97 -19.15
N ALA A 490 -5.66 36.29 -20.04
CA ALA A 490 -7.03 35.82 -19.96
C ALA A 490 -7.10 34.27 -20.11
N ALA A 491 -6.21 33.67 -20.90
CA ALA A 491 -6.12 32.19 -20.98
C ALA A 491 -5.71 31.60 -19.64
N ALA A 492 -4.72 32.18 -18.94
CA ALA A 492 -4.28 31.72 -17.63
C ALA A 492 -5.37 31.92 -16.54
N ASP A 493 -6.11 33.05 -16.59
CA ASP A 493 -7.23 33.33 -15.68
C ASP A 493 -8.34 32.25 -15.80
N TRP A 494 -8.76 31.92 -17.03
CA TRP A 494 -9.73 30.89 -17.28
C TRP A 494 -9.22 29.47 -16.95
N ALA A 495 -7.94 29.19 -17.17
CA ALA A 495 -7.33 27.93 -16.76
C ALA A 495 -7.30 27.81 -15.21
N SER A 496 -7.02 28.90 -14.50
CA SER A 496 -7.09 28.99 -13.04
C SER A 496 -8.50 28.67 -12.53
N MET A 497 -9.52 29.21 -13.18
CA MET A 497 -10.92 28.89 -12.85
C MET A 497 -11.25 27.41 -13.11
N ALA A 498 -10.75 26.82 -14.21
CA ALA A 498 -10.93 25.42 -14.50
C ALA A 498 -10.28 24.54 -13.42
N TYR A 499 -9.09 24.92 -12.93
CA TYR A 499 -8.41 24.25 -11.84
C TYR A 499 -9.23 24.30 -10.55
N LEU A 500 -9.67 25.47 -10.11
CA LEU A 500 -10.50 25.62 -8.90
C LEU A 500 -11.84 24.90 -9.01
N GLN A 501 -12.33 24.69 -10.21
CA GLN A 501 -13.50 23.86 -10.51
C GLN A 501 -13.16 22.35 -10.55
N GLY A 502 -11.94 21.94 -10.19
CA GLY A 502 -11.52 20.56 -10.01
C GLY A 502 -10.82 19.92 -11.21
N ASN A 503 -10.39 20.68 -12.20
CA ASN A 503 -9.57 20.15 -13.28
C ASN A 503 -8.07 20.29 -12.95
N LEU A 504 -7.49 19.29 -12.33
CA LEU A 504 -6.09 19.31 -11.87
C LEU A 504 -5.06 19.57 -12.98
N ARG A 505 -5.37 19.21 -14.23
CA ARG A 505 -4.48 19.48 -15.39
C ARG A 505 -4.41 20.94 -15.74
N ALA A 506 -5.44 21.70 -15.42
CA ALA A 506 -5.47 23.13 -15.68
C ALA A 506 -4.36 23.86 -14.90
N PHE A 507 -3.92 23.36 -13.75
CA PHE A 507 -2.80 23.93 -13.00
C PHE A 507 -1.50 23.95 -13.84
N LEU A 508 -1.19 22.86 -14.52
CA LEU A 508 -0.01 22.79 -15.40
C LEU A 508 -0.12 23.77 -16.59
N ILE A 509 -1.36 23.99 -17.08
CA ILE A 509 -1.59 24.99 -18.13
C ILE A 509 -1.31 26.39 -17.60
N VAL A 510 -1.78 26.71 -16.39
CA VAL A 510 -1.53 28.01 -15.75
C VAL A 510 -0.03 28.25 -15.60
N GLU A 511 0.74 27.31 -15.04
CA GLU A 511 2.19 27.47 -14.86
C GLU A 511 2.95 27.70 -16.18
N ILE A 512 2.53 27.01 -17.26
CA ILE A 512 3.15 27.22 -18.57
C ILE A 512 2.79 28.58 -19.16
N LEU A 513 1.54 28.99 -19.03
CA LEU A 513 1.10 30.30 -19.53
C LEU A 513 1.79 31.45 -18.78
N GLU A 514 1.94 31.34 -17.46
CA GLU A 514 2.67 32.32 -16.63
C GLU A 514 4.15 32.41 -17.02
N PHE A 515 4.80 31.29 -17.34
CA PHE A 515 6.15 31.28 -17.86
C PHE A 515 6.25 31.98 -19.21
N LEU A 516 5.28 31.74 -20.12
CA LEU A 516 5.25 32.37 -21.43
C LEU A 516 4.94 33.88 -21.36
N GLU A 517 4.22 34.31 -20.34
CA GLU A 517 4.03 35.75 -20.03
C GLU A 517 5.29 36.41 -19.44
N GLY A 518 6.29 35.63 -19.02
CA GLY A 518 7.51 36.13 -18.39
C GLY A 518 7.33 36.49 -16.92
N GLU A 519 6.24 36.06 -16.29
CA GLU A 519 5.95 36.34 -14.87
C GLU A 519 6.79 35.45 -13.93
N GLU A 520 7.16 34.22 -14.35
CA GLU A 520 7.91 33.27 -13.49
C GLU A 520 8.84 32.32 -14.26
N PRO A 521 9.99 31.93 -13.65
CA PRO A 521 10.78 30.82 -14.17
C PRO A 521 10.04 29.50 -14.02
N LEU A 522 10.14 28.63 -15.02
CA LEU A 522 9.59 27.26 -14.95
C LEU A 522 10.07 26.50 -13.71
N ARG A 523 9.15 26.13 -12.83
CA ARG A 523 9.44 25.32 -11.65
C ARG A 523 9.60 23.86 -12.06
N GLY A 524 10.80 23.31 -11.90
CA GLY A 524 11.08 21.89 -12.07
C GLY A 524 10.98 21.38 -13.52
N SER A 525 10.93 20.08 -13.67
CA SER A 525 10.74 19.42 -14.96
C SER A 525 9.24 19.36 -15.29
N LEU A 526 8.67 20.45 -15.77
CA LEU A 526 7.32 20.42 -16.35
C LEU A 526 7.31 19.39 -17.48
N ASN A 527 6.46 18.39 -17.36
CA ASN A 527 6.28 17.37 -18.38
C ASN A 527 5.08 17.73 -19.27
N PRO A 528 5.28 18.33 -20.46
CA PRO A 528 4.19 18.69 -21.36
C PRO A 528 3.35 17.50 -21.82
N ALA A 529 3.88 16.28 -21.69
CA ALA A 529 3.13 15.07 -22.01
C ALA A 529 1.91 14.85 -21.10
N LYS A 530 1.85 15.51 -19.95
CA LYS A 530 0.70 15.50 -19.03
C LYS A 530 -0.43 16.43 -19.47
N LEU A 531 -0.20 17.32 -20.42
CA LEU A 531 -1.23 18.24 -20.89
C LEU A 531 -2.31 17.51 -21.71
N PRO A 532 -3.59 17.92 -21.57
CA PRO A 532 -4.64 17.40 -22.42
C PRO A 532 -4.46 17.87 -23.87
N PRO A 533 -4.85 17.04 -24.86
CA PRO A 533 -5.00 17.57 -26.22
C PRO A 533 -6.13 18.63 -26.23
N PRO A 534 -6.01 19.74 -26.94
CA PRO A 534 -4.96 20.15 -27.86
C PRO A 534 -3.77 20.87 -27.21
N TRP A 535 -3.85 21.23 -25.92
CA TRP A 535 -2.85 21.99 -25.18
C TRP A 535 -1.43 21.41 -25.27
N ARG A 536 -1.33 20.07 -25.32
CA ARG A 536 -0.04 19.39 -25.41
C ARG A 536 0.79 19.82 -26.59
N VAL A 537 0.19 19.86 -27.78
CA VAL A 537 0.91 20.19 -29.02
C VAL A 537 1.35 21.65 -29.01
N GLU A 538 0.41 22.54 -28.73
CA GLU A 538 0.60 23.98 -28.78
C GLU A 538 1.60 24.47 -27.71
N LEU A 539 1.38 24.11 -26.46
CA LEU A 539 2.25 24.55 -25.36
C LEU A 539 3.65 23.91 -25.43
N THR A 540 3.78 22.69 -25.95
CA THR A 540 5.10 22.08 -26.18
C THR A 540 5.87 22.86 -27.23
N GLY A 541 5.22 23.28 -28.32
CA GLY A 541 5.79 24.10 -29.35
C GLY A 541 6.20 25.49 -28.83
N ALA A 542 5.32 26.16 -28.10
CA ALA A 542 5.58 27.46 -27.49
C ALA A 542 6.75 27.43 -26.48
N LEU A 543 6.81 26.38 -25.61
CA LEU A 543 7.93 26.20 -24.68
C LEU A 543 9.25 25.94 -25.39
N ALA A 544 9.25 25.20 -26.49
CA ALA A 544 10.45 24.97 -27.28
C ALA A 544 10.97 26.27 -27.93
N ALA A 545 10.06 27.10 -28.41
CA ALA A 545 10.39 28.42 -28.98
C ALA A 545 10.91 29.40 -27.90
N ALA A 546 10.31 29.41 -26.71
CA ALA A 546 10.72 30.29 -25.61
C ALA A 546 12.06 29.90 -24.95
N ARG A 547 12.56 28.70 -25.18
CA ARG A 547 13.86 28.19 -24.66
C ARG A 547 15.02 28.43 -25.65
N GLN A 548 14.73 28.80 -26.89
CA GLN A 548 15.70 29.22 -27.90
C GLN A 548 15.99 30.71 -27.81
#